data_293444f7f8daa3ffbc484cf4e61a5c10
#
_entry.id   293444f7f8daa3ffbc484cf4e61a5c10
#
_cell.length_a   1.000
_cell.length_b   1.000
_cell.length_c   1.000
_cell.angle_alpha   90.00
_cell.angle_beta   90.00
_cell.angle_gamma   90.00
#
_symmetry.space_group_name_H-M   'P 1'
#
loop_
_entity.id
_entity.type
_entity.pdbx_description
1 polymer ?
#
loop_
_entity_poly.entity_id
_entity_poly.type
_entity_poly.pdbx_seq_one_letter_code
_entity_poly.pdbx_strand_id
1 'polypeptide(L)'
;MTDSAANADSAATAGGPSGATTNGMRAITIARLYGSGGGEVARRIAERMGWRLVDHEVIVELAHQLGITEEEAEDLDEHTEGFILRALNSMSLMYPSVVENIPPSPSPATRERTYQNAVRRIIELAVEEGNAVIVGRGASSLLMTRRDVLRAYVVAPLEQRVAYVAQREGLDEQAARKRIQMKDNDRRRYVQAQYHLQPEDPLLYDVTLNTAILSLDGVAELVCDALAQKAKRLQASEAELGPVSGMGRYPGEAEDVPAPEPPPETEQPAQGQAEA
;
A
#
# COMPACT_ATOMS: atom_id res chain seq x y z
N MET A 1 -9.08 -7.60 68.19
CA MET A 1 -7.73 -7.71 67.67
C MET A 1 -7.87 -8.26 66.23
N THR A 2 -7.92 -7.37 65.35
CA THR A 2 -8.34 -7.51 64.02
C THR A 2 -7.24 -6.90 63.14
N ASP A 3 -6.68 -7.66 62.27
CA ASP A 3 -5.75 -7.09 61.31
C ASP A 3 -6.35 -7.22 59.90
N SER A 4 -6.60 -6.06 59.36
CA SER A 4 -7.15 -5.85 58.04
C SER A 4 -5.98 -5.63 57.07
N ALA A 5 -5.65 -6.63 56.28
CA ALA A 5 -4.67 -6.49 55.21
C ALA A 5 -5.35 -5.94 53.93
N ALA A 6 -5.02 -4.72 53.62
CA ALA A 6 -5.41 -4.05 52.39
C ALA A 6 -4.72 -4.71 51.17
N ASN A 7 -5.53 -5.21 50.28
CA ASN A 7 -5.11 -5.71 48.97
C ASN A 7 -4.96 -4.50 48.04
N ALA A 8 -3.73 -4.09 47.77
CA ALA A 8 -3.41 -3.07 46.79
C ALA A 8 -3.50 -3.68 45.38
N ASP A 9 -4.57 -3.35 44.73
CA ASP A 9 -4.82 -3.67 43.32
C ASP A 9 -3.79 -2.93 42.45
N SER A 10 -2.80 -3.69 42.02
CA SER A 10 -1.80 -3.23 41.03
C SER A 10 -2.45 -3.22 39.67
N ALA A 11 -3.09 -2.11 39.31
CA ALA A 11 -3.47 -1.80 37.97
C ALA A 11 -2.18 -1.70 37.12
N ALA A 12 -1.83 -2.79 36.46
CA ALA A 12 -0.84 -2.80 35.42
C ALA A 12 -1.40 -1.93 34.26
N THR A 13 -1.00 -0.68 34.25
CA THR A 13 -1.08 0.17 33.04
C THR A 13 -0.32 -0.53 31.95
N ALA A 14 -1.05 -1.14 31.02
CA ALA A 14 -0.54 -1.55 29.73
C ALA A 14 -0.11 -0.28 28.99
N GLY A 15 1.15 0.10 29.19
CA GLY A 15 1.82 1.08 28.37
C GLY A 15 1.91 0.50 26.95
N GLY A 16 1.01 0.91 26.09
CA GLY A 16 1.19 0.73 24.66
C GLY A 16 2.55 1.30 24.27
N PRO A 17 3.23 0.78 23.25
CA PRO A 17 4.50 1.33 22.79
C PRO A 17 4.28 2.75 22.29
N SER A 18 4.41 3.68 23.24
CA SER A 18 4.39 5.10 23.01
C SER A 18 5.59 5.44 22.15
N GLY A 19 5.33 5.90 20.92
CA GLY A 19 6.26 6.73 20.19
C GLY A 19 7.54 6.01 19.76
N ALA A 20 7.44 4.87 19.06
CA ALA A 20 8.48 4.52 18.12
C ALA A 20 8.58 5.70 17.16
N THR A 21 9.63 6.49 17.35
CA THR A 21 9.88 7.71 16.59
C THR A 21 9.86 7.35 15.12
N THR A 22 8.78 7.67 14.45
CA THR A 22 8.57 7.51 13.00
C THR A 22 9.46 8.49 12.21
N ASN A 23 10.44 8.98 12.85
CA ASN A 23 11.51 9.92 12.55
C ASN A 23 11.56 10.29 11.07
N GLY A 24 10.63 11.18 10.62
CA GLY A 24 10.55 11.64 9.25
C GLY A 24 9.66 10.81 8.32
N MET A 25 9.16 9.63 8.74
CA MET A 25 8.18 8.87 7.95
C MET A 25 6.83 9.59 7.95
N ARG A 26 6.19 9.67 6.79
CA ARG A 26 4.95 10.44 6.58
C ARG A 26 3.72 9.55 6.47
N ALA A 27 3.84 8.40 5.80
CA ALA A 27 2.69 7.55 5.55
C ALA A 27 3.05 6.06 5.45
N ILE A 28 2.02 5.24 5.58
CA ILE A 28 2.01 3.81 5.22
C ILE A 28 0.97 3.63 4.13
N THR A 29 1.31 2.98 3.02
CA THR A 29 0.33 2.57 2.02
C THR A 29 0.07 1.08 2.13
N ILE A 30 -1.21 0.67 2.09
CA ILE A 30 -1.65 -0.72 2.15
C ILE A 30 -2.31 -1.10 0.81
N ALA A 31 -1.54 -1.76 -0.05
CA ALA A 31 -2.09 -2.51 -1.17
C ALA A 31 -2.57 -3.89 -0.67
N ARG A 32 -3.56 -4.49 -1.34
CA ARG A 32 -4.15 -5.75 -0.84
C ARG A 32 -4.88 -6.51 -1.94
N LEU A 33 -4.92 -7.82 -1.83
CA LEU A 33 -5.89 -8.66 -2.52
C LEU A 33 -7.26 -8.55 -1.84
N TYR A 34 -8.35 -8.73 -2.59
CA TYR A 34 -9.70 -8.68 -2.00
C TYR A 34 -9.91 -9.88 -1.08
N GLY A 35 -10.41 -9.64 0.13
CA GLY A 35 -10.61 -10.68 1.13
C GLY A 35 -9.35 -11.11 1.90
N SER A 36 -8.20 -10.46 1.72
CA SER A 36 -6.97 -10.76 2.49
C SER A 36 -6.91 -10.12 3.88
N GLY A 37 -7.91 -9.36 4.30
CA GLY A 37 -7.91 -8.66 5.58
C GLY A 37 -7.10 -7.34 5.60
N GLY A 38 -6.59 -6.89 4.44
CA GLY A 38 -5.71 -5.71 4.38
C GLY A 38 -6.34 -4.40 4.86
N GLY A 39 -7.67 -4.22 4.70
CA GLY A 39 -8.38 -3.05 5.26
C GLY A 39 -8.37 -3.07 6.79
N GLU A 40 -8.64 -4.23 7.39
CA GLU A 40 -8.62 -4.42 8.83
C GLU A 40 -7.21 -4.26 9.42
N VAL A 41 -6.18 -4.75 8.71
CA VAL A 41 -4.77 -4.50 9.05
C VAL A 41 -4.48 -3.00 9.08
N ALA A 42 -4.92 -2.27 8.06
CA ALA A 42 -4.72 -0.82 7.99
C ALA A 42 -5.37 -0.08 9.17
N ARG A 43 -6.62 -0.46 9.53
CA ARG A 43 -7.31 0.11 10.69
C ARG A 43 -6.52 -0.11 11.98
N ARG A 44 -6.06 -1.36 12.22
CA ARG A 44 -5.25 -1.70 13.40
C ARG A 44 -3.93 -0.94 13.47
N ILE A 45 -3.27 -0.74 12.32
CA ILE A 45 -2.06 0.09 12.24
C ILE A 45 -2.39 1.54 12.61
N ALA A 46 -3.46 2.10 12.04
CA ALA A 46 -3.89 3.46 12.30
C ALA A 46 -4.20 3.68 13.80
N GLU A 47 -4.96 2.78 14.41
CA GLU A 47 -5.27 2.80 15.85
C GLU A 47 -4.01 2.67 16.73
N ARG A 48 -3.13 1.70 16.44
CA ARG A 48 -1.89 1.46 17.20
C ARG A 48 -0.95 2.65 17.19
N MET A 49 -0.86 3.33 16.05
CA MET A 49 0.05 4.46 15.85
C MET A 49 -0.59 5.82 16.17
N GLY A 50 -1.90 5.88 16.36
CA GLY A 50 -2.64 7.14 16.42
C GLY A 50 -2.59 7.92 15.10
N TRP A 51 -2.47 7.20 13.97
CA TRP A 51 -2.42 7.77 12.64
C TRP A 51 -3.80 7.78 12.00
N ARG A 52 -4.00 8.66 11.04
CA ARG A 52 -5.25 8.77 10.29
C ARG A 52 -5.37 7.63 9.27
N LEU A 53 -6.53 7.03 9.22
CA LEU A 53 -6.88 6.09 8.16
C LEU A 53 -7.46 6.89 6.97
N VAL A 54 -6.89 6.68 5.79
CA VAL A 54 -7.35 7.25 4.52
C VAL A 54 -7.67 6.08 3.59
N ASP A 55 -8.89 5.63 3.65
CA ASP A 55 -9.37 4.52 2.84
C ASP A 55 -10.18 4.98 1.62
N HIS A 56 -10.83 4.03 0.95
CA HIS A 56 -11.63 4.31 -0.22
C HIS A 56 -12.81 5.26 0.08
N GLU A 57 -13.47 5.07 1.20
CA GLU A 57 -14.66 5.83 1.58
C GLU A 57 -14.31 7.30 1.83
N VAL A 58 -13.24 7.53 2.57
CA VAL A 58 -12.69 8.87 2.80
C VAL A 58 -12.32 9.57 1.48
N ILE A 59 -11.67 8.85 0.56
CA ILE A 59 -11.27 9.43 -0.73
C ILE A 59 -12.48 9.75 -1.61
N VAL A 60 -13.48 8.87 -1.64
CA VAL A 60 -14.72 9.09 -2.41
C VAL A 60 -15.49 10.28 -1.85
N GLU A 61 -15.65 10.37 -0.54
CA GLU A 61 -16.33 11.48 0.12
C GLU A 61 -15.64 12.82 -0.16
N LEU A 62 -14.31 12.87 -0.03
CA LEU A 62 -13.54 14.06 -0.38
C LEU A 62 -13.71 14.47 -1.84
N ALA A 63 -13.68 13.51 -2.76
CA ALA A 63 -13.89 13.77 -4.17
C ALA A 63 -15.32 14.28 -4.45
N HIS A 64 -16.33 13.71 -3.78
CA HIS A 64 -17.71 14.13 -3.89
C HIS A 64 -17.93 15.57 -3.37
N GLN A 65 -17.36 15.92 -2.24
CA GLN A 65 -17.44 17.30 -1.69
C GLN A 65 -16.77 18.34 -2.61
N LEU A 66 -15.83 17.90 -3.45
CA LEU A 66 -15.22 18.72 -4.50
C LEU A 66 -16.10 18.86 -5.76
N GLY A 67 -17.33 18.34 -5.74
CA GLY A 67 -18.25 18.35 -6.88
C GLY A 67 -17.85 17.38 -7.99
N ILE A 68 -17.00 16.39 -7.67
CA ILE A 68 -16.50 15.39 -8.61
C ILE A 68 -17.25 14.09 -8.34
N THR A 69 -18.36 13.89 -9.07
CA THR A 69 -19.21 12.72 -8.90
C THR A 69 -18.62 11.46 -9.52
N GLU A 70 -18.39 10.44 -8.72
CA GLU A 70 -18.47 9.05 -9.16
C GLU A 70 -19.93 8.57 -8.97
N GLU A 71 -20.47 7.82 -9.89
CA GLU A 71 -21.86 7.31 -9.84
C GLU A 71 -22.10 6.22 -8.75
N GLU A 72 -21.09 5.96 -7.91
CA GLU A 72 -21.13 4.91 -6.87
C GLU A 72 -20.61 5.42 -5.51
N ALA A 73 -21.22 6.45 -4.96
CA ALA A 73 -20.98 6.84 -3.57
C ALA A 73 -22.11 6.25 -2.70
N GLU A 74 -21.92 5.03 -2.18
CA GLU A 74 -22.78 4.48 -1.14
C GLU A 74 -22.07 4.46 0.21
N ASP A 75 -22.73 5.12 1.17
CA ASP A 75 -22.63 5.09 2.63
C ASP A 75 -21.39 5.62 3.37
N LEU A 76 -21.67 6.61 4.18
CA LEU A 76 -20.78 7.47 4.99
C LEU A 76 -20.54 6.94 6.41
N ASP A 77 -19.34 7.16 6.96
CA ASP A 77 -19.05 7.03 8.40
C ASP A 77 -18.42 8.32 8.98
N GLU A 78 -18.87 8.71 10.19
CA GLU A 78 -18.79 10.06 10.79
C GLU A 78 -17.41 10.53 11.33
N HIS A 79 -16.32 9.77 11.19
CA HIS A 79 -15.10 10.04 11.95
C HIS A 79 -13.99 10.90 11.27
N THR A 80 -14.27 11.49 10.11
CA THR A 80 -13.24 12.12 9.26
C THR A 80 -13.37 13.64 9.03
N GLU A 81 -14.34 14.31 9.66
CA GLU A 81 -14.68 15.72 9.38
C GLU A 81 -13.51 16.73 9.46
N GLY A 82 -12.62 16.57 10.42
CA GLY A 82 -11.52 17.53 10.62
C GLY A 82 -10.42 17.48 9.54
N PHE A 83 -10.17 16.30 8.95
CA PHE A 83 -9.23 16.13 7.84
C PHE A 83 -9.84 16.61 6.53
N ILE A 84 -11.11 16.25 6.30
CA ILE A 84 -11.91 16.66 5.15
C ILE A 84 -11.92 18.18 5.01
N LEU A 85 -12.26 18.91 6.08
CA LEU A 85 -12.27 20.36 6.10
C LEU A 85 -10.90 20.98 5.81
N ARG A 86 -9.80 20.40 6.31
CA ARG A 86 -8.45 20.88 6.02
C ARG A 86 -8.04 20.62 4.58
N ALA A 87 -8.33 19.44 4.05
CA ALA A 87 -8.06 19.11 2.65
C ALA A 87 -8.83 20.04 1.70
N LEU A 88 -10.12 20.28 1.95
CA LEU A 88 -10.95 21.20 1.20
C LEU A 88 -10.44 22.63 1.27
N ASN A 89 -10.10 23.13 2.46
CA ASN A 89 -9.55 24.48 2.64
C ASN A 89 -8.20 24.64 1.91
N SER A 90 -7.32 23.63 2.01
CA SER A 90 -6.03 23.64 1.32
C SER A 90 -6.19 23.64 -0.20
N MET A 91 -7.14 22.85 -0.73
CA MET A 91 -7.43 22.81 -2.17
C MET A 91 -8.10 24.08 -2.65
N SER A 92 -9.05 24.64 -1.91
CA SER A 92 -9.71 25.91 -2.24
C SER A 92 -8.75 27.10 -2.27
N LEU A 93 -7.75 27.11 -1.38
CA LEU A 93 -6.72 28.15 -1.33
C LEU A 93 -5.67 28.01 -2.44
N MET A 94 -5.30 26.78 -2.82
CA MET A 94 -4.26 26.52 -3.83
C MET A 94 -4.77 26.50 -5.27
N TYR A 95 -6.03 26.13 -5.47
CA TYR A 95 -6.62 25.97 -6.83
C TYR A 95 -8.04 26.53 -6.89
N PRO A 96 -8.25 27.83 -6.72
CA PRO A 96 -9.57 28.44 -6.89
C PRO A 96 -10.16 28.19 -8.29
N SER A 97 -9.30 28.02 -9.30
CA SER A 97 -9.71 27.73 -10.68
C SER A 97 -10.28 26.31 -10.91
N VAL A 98 -10.03 25.36 -10.02
CA VAL A 98 -10.60 24.00 -10.14
C VAL A 98 -12.09 24.00 -9.81
N VAL A 99 -12.52 24.88 -8.90
CA VAL A 99 -13.93 24.99 -8.46
C VAL A 99 -14.75 25.86 -9.43
N GLU A 100 -14.15 26.88 -10.05
CA GLU A 100 -14.85 27.83 -10.90
C GLU A 100 -14.98 27.41 -12.38
N ASN A 101 -14.18 26.46 -12.87
CA ASN A 101 -14.10 26.09 -14.29
C ASN A 101 -14.60 24.67 -14.60
N ILE A 102 -15.51 24.11 -13.84
CA ILE A 102 -16.16 22.83 -14.21
C ILE A 102 -17.23 23.14 -15.27
N PRO A 103 -17.02 22.72 -16.55
CA PRO A 103 -18.02 22.95 -17.58
C PRO A 103 -19.33 22.19 -17.21
N PRO A 104 -20.51 22.71 -17.58
CA PRO A 104 -21.82 22.23 -17.13
C PRO A 104 -22.22 20.85 -17.65
N SER A 105 -21.39 20.06 -18.22
CA SER A 105 -21.52 18.62 -18.48
C SER A 105 -20.23 18.11 -19.11
N PRO A 106 -19.20 17.81 -18.33
CA PRO A 106 -17.96 17.27 -18.89
C PRO A 106 -18.21 15.87 -19.49
N SER A 107 -17.44 15.54 -20.54
CA SER A 107 -17.51 14.18 -21.11
C SER A 107 -17.11 13.14 -20.05
N PRO A 108 -17.55 11.87 -20.16
CA PRO A 108 -17.15 10.80 -19.23
C PRO A 108 -15.63 10.71 -19.03
N ALA A 109 -14.85 10.86 -20.10
CA ALA A 109 -13.38 10.87 -20.04
C ALA A 109 -12.82 12.09 -19.28
N THR A 110 -13.48 13.24 -19.36
CA THR A 110 -13.07 14.44 -18.62
C THR A 110 -13.38 14.28 -17.14
N ARG A 111 -14.54 13.72 -16.80
CA ARG A 111 -14.93 13.40 -15.40
C ARG A 111 -13.95 12.43 -14.76
N GLU A 112 -13.62 11.35 -15.46
CA GLU A 112 -12.65 10.36 -14.98
C GLU A 112 -11.28 11.00 -14.68
N ARG A 113 -10.75 11.80 -15.60
CA ARG A 113 -9.46 12.49 -15.39
C ARG A 113 -9.51 13.47 -14.20
N THR A 114 -10.60 14.19 -14.06
CA THR A 114 -10.79 15.13 -12.95
C THR A 114 -10.82 14.38 -11.62
N TYR A 115 -11.56 13.27 -11.55
CA TYR A 115 -11.60 12.39 -10.40
C TYR A 115 -10.21 11.82 -10.05
N GLN A 116 -9.47 11.31 -11.04
CA GLN A 116 -8.12 10.77 -10.84
C GLN A 116 -7.15 11.84 -10.31
N ASN A 117 -7.24 13.06 -10.81
CA ASN A 117 -6.42 14.18 -10.33
C ASN A 117 -6.77 14.54 -8.88
N ALA A 118 -8.06 14.52 -8.50
CA ALA A 118 -8.48 14.74 -7.13
C ALA A 118 -7.99 13.64 -6.20
N VAL A 119 -8.14 12.37 -6.55
CA VAL A 119 -7.62 11.23 -5.79
C VAL A 119 -6.11 11.36 -5.56
N ARG A 120 -5.36 11.68 -6.61
CA ARG A 120 -3.92 11.94 -6.51
C ARG A 120 -3.63 13.05 -5.50
N ARG A 121 -4.32 14.18 -5.62
CA ARG A 121 -4.10 15.33 -4.74
C ARG A 121 -4.45 15.03 -3.27
N ILE A 122 -5.54 14.31 -3.03
CA ILE A 122 -5.93 13.85 -1.68
C ILE A 122 -4.82 12.98 -1.06
N ILE A 123 -4.27 12.04 -1.82
CA ILE A 123 -3.18 11.18 -1.35
C ILE A 123 -1.92 12.01 -1.05
N GLU A 124 -1.54 12.92 -1.95
CA GLU A 124 -0.38 13.79 -1.76
C GLU A 124 -0.53 14.67 -0.51
N LEU A 125 -1.70 15.29 -0.30
CA LEU A 125 -1.99 16.07 0.90
C LEU A 125 -1.94 15.23 2.18
N ALA A 126 -2.49 14.01 2.15
CA ALA A 126 -2.41 13.11 3.29
C ALA A 126 -0.95 12.80 3.68
N VAL A 127 -0.06 12.66 2.70
CA VAL A 127 1.37 12.46 2.93
C VAL A 127 2.05 13.75 3.40
N GLU A 128 1.72 14.91 2.83
CA GLU A 128 2.25 16.21 3.24
C GLU A 128 1.91 16.52 4.70
N GLU A 129 0.71 16.23 5.14
CA GLU A 129 0.30 16.36 6.54
C GLU A 129 0.98 15.33 7.44
N GLY A 130 1.25 14.13 6.91
CA GLY A 130 1.90 13.04 7.63
C GLY A 130 0.96 12.25 8.54
N ASN A 131 1.50 11.20 9.17
CA ASN A 131 0.76 10.32 10.08
C ASN A 131 -0.49 9.71 9.41
N ALA A 132 -0.35 9.21 8.17
CA ALA A 132 -1.45 8.65 7.40
C ALA A 132 -1.23 7.17 7.07
N VAL A 133 -2.29 6.37 7.19
CA VAL A 133 -2.39 5.00 6.66
C VAL A 133 -3.35 5.03 5.49
N ILE A 134 -2.83 4.84 4.28
CA ILE A 134 -3.58 5.03 3.02
C ILE A 134 -3.88 3.67 2.41
N VAL A 135 -5.14 3.39 2.09
CA VAL A 135 -5.58 2.07 1.64
C VAL A 135 -6.02 2.08 0.18
N GLY A 136 -5.22 1.48 -0.69
CA GLY A 136 -5.55 1.28 -2.12
C GLY A 136 -5.39 2.53 -2.99
N ARG A 137 -6.30 2.69 -3.97
CA ARG A 137 -6.30 3.78 -4.98
C ARG A 137 -4.95 4.01 -5.67
N GLY A 138 -4.15 2.94 -5.78
CA GLY A 138 -2.84 3.04 -6.40
C GLY A 138 -1.81 3.86 -5.60
N ALA A 139 -2.07 4.14 -4.31
CA ALA A 139 -1.18 4.97 -3.49
C ALA A 139 0.25 4.43 -3.43
N SER A 140 0.44 3.09 -3.36
CA SER A 140 1.77 2.48 -3.40
C SER A 140 2.51 2.76 -4.71
N SER A 141 1.78 2.77 -5.83
CA SER A 141 2.34 3.10 -7.15
C SER A 141 2.61 4.60 -7.31
N LEU A 142 1.67 5.44 -6.85
CA LEU A 142 1.82 6.91 -6.86
C LEU A 142 3.03 7.37 -6.05
N LEU A 143 3.27 6.74 -4.91
CA LEU A 143 4.29 7.14 -3.95
C LEU A 143 5.56 6.25 -4.01
N MET A 144 5.76 5.53 -5.13
CA MET A 144 6.86 4.54 -5.25
C MET A 144 8.26 5.15 -5.09
N THR A 145 8.43 6.42 -5.43
CA THR A 145 9.70 7.13 -5.32
C THR A 145 9.93 7.79 -3.94
N ARG A 146 8.91 7.77 -3.07
CA ARG A 146 8.96 8.40 -1.75
C ARG A 146 9.64 7.47 -0.74
N ARG A 147 10.77 7.91 -0.18
CA ARG A 147 11.49 7.19 0.88
C ARG A 147 10.80 7.27 2.24
N ASP A 148 10.06 8.35 2.48
CA ASP A 148 9.33 8.65 3.71
C ASP A 148 7.94 7.99 3.78
N VAL A 149 7.64 7.08 2.85
CA VAL A 149 6.42 6.28 2.80
C VAL A 149 6.76 4.79 2.83
N LEU A 150 6.21 4.04 3.77
CA LEU A 150 6.28 2.58 3.75
C LEU A 150 5.18 2.02 2.85
N ARG A 151 5.54 1.07 1.97
CA ARG A 151 4.59 0.43 1.05
C ARG A 151 4.45 -1.04 1.42
N ALA A 152 3.26 -1.43 1.88
CA ALA A 152 2.96 -2.79 2.26
C ALA A 152 1.92 -3.42 1.32
N TYR A 153 2.08 -4.71 1.04
CA TYR A 153 1.13 -5.51 0.28
C TYR A 153 0.63 -6.68 1.12
N VAL A 154 -0.70 -6.76 1.31
CA VAL A 154 -1.34 -7.81 2.11
C VAL A 154 -2.02 -8.82 1.19
N VAL A 155 -1.61 -10.06 1.28
CA VAL A 155 -2.07 -11.16 0.44
C VAL A 155 -2.62 -12.32 1.26
N ALA A 156 -3.41 -13.19 0.65
CA ALA A 156 -3.82 -14.47 1.20
C ALA A 156 -4.17 -15.45 0.07
N PRO A 157 -4.09 -16.78 0.29
CA PRO A 157 -4.54 -17.79 -0.66
C PRO A 157 -6.01 -17.62 -1.04
N LEU A 158 -6.34 -17.93 -2.30
CA LEU A 158 -7.68 -17.71 -2.84
C LEU A 158 -8.77 -18.40 -2.01
N GLU A 159 -8.56 -19.65 -1.60
CA GLU A 159 -9.59 -20.42 -0.88
C GLU A 159 -9.92 -19.80 0.49
N GLN A 160 -8.90 -19.33 1.21
CA GLN A 160 -9.12 -18.64 2.48
C GLN A 160 -9.86 -17.30 2.29
N ARG A 161 -9.54 -16.58 1.21
CA ARG A 161 -10.24 -15.35 0.84
C ARG A 161 -11.70 -15.62 0.47
N VAL A 162 -11.96 -16.72 -0.25
CA VAL A 162 -13.33 -17.15 -0.59
C VAL A 162 -14.15 -17.44 0.67
N ALA A 163 -13.61 -18.23 1.59
CA ALA A 163 -14.28 -18.53 2.86
C ALA A 163 -14.58 -17.26 3.66
N TYR A 164 -13.61 -16.36 3.75
CA TYR A 164 -13.77 -15.09 4.46
C TYR A 164 -14.83 -14.19 3.81
N VAL A 165 -14.78 -14.00 2.49
CA VAL A 165 -15.74 -13.14 1.77
C VAL A 165 -17.15 -13.73 1.80
N ALA A 166 -17.28 -15.06 1.63
CA ALA A 166 -18.56 -15.75 1.73
C ALA A 166 -19.23 -15.49 3.08
N GLN A 167 -18.48 -15.65 4.18
CA GLN A 167 -18.97 -15.40 5.52
C GLN A 167 -19.32 -13.93 5.76
N ARG A 168 -18.42 -13.01 5.37
CA ARG A 168 -18.59 -11.58 5.62
C ARG A 168 -19.74 -10.94 4.85
N GLU A 169 -19.95 -11.37 3.61
CA GLU A 169 -20.92 -10.75 2.69
C GLU A 169 -22.19 -11.60 2.52
N GLY A 170 -22.29 -12.75 3.23
CA GLY A 170 -23.46 -13.63 3.15
C GLY A 170 -23.61 -14.28 1.77
N LEU A 171 -22.52 -14.53 1.05
CA LEU A 171 -22.48 -15.11 -0.29
C LEU A 171 -22.20 -16.61 -0.24
N ASP A 172 -22.66 -17.34 -1.27
CA ASP A 172 -22.13 -18.67 -1.52
C ASP A 172 -20.69 -18.62 -2.04
N GLU A 173 -19.98 -19.76 -2.00
CA GLU A 173 -18.56 -19.84 -2.40
C GLU A 173 -18.33 -19.40 -3.86
N GLN A 174 -19.28 -19.76 -4.76
CA GLN A 174 -19.14 -19.42 -6.18
C GLN A 174 -19.30 -17.91 -6.40
N ALA A 175 -20.25 -17.29 -5.74
CA ALA A 175 -20.47 -15.84 -5.78
C ALA A 175 -19.28 -15.09 -5.14
N ALA A 176 -18.78 -15.57 -3.99
CA ALA A 176 -17.61 -15.02 -3.34
C ALA A 176 -16.37 -15.08 -4.25
N ARG A 177 -16.12 -16.23 -4.92
CA ARG A 177 -15.02 -16.39 -5.87
C ARG A 177 -15.12 -15.43 -7.05
N LYS A 178 -16.30 -15.27 -7.65
CA LYS A 178 -16.55 -14.30 -8.71
C LYS A 178 -16.29 -12.86 -8.24
N ARG A 179 -16.77 -12.52 -7.04
CA ARG A 179 -16.58 -11.21 -6.41
C ARG A 179 -15.09 -10.89 -6.24
N ILE A 180 -14.32 -11.84 -5.72
CA ILE A 180 -12.87 -11.71 -5.54
C ILE A 180 -12.18 -11.47 -6.88
N GLN A 181 -12.47 -12.29 -7.89
CA GLN A 181 -11.87 -12.16 -9.21
C GLN A 181 -12.18 -10.81 -9.85
N MET A 182 -13.43 -10.36 -9.76
CA MET A 182 -13.85 -9.05 -10.27
C MET A 182 -13.07 -7.93 -9.56
N LYS A 183 -13.08 -7.89 -8.22
CA LYS A 183 -12.43 -6.83 -7.45
C LYS A 183 -10.90 -6.80 -7.62
N ASP A 184 -10.25 -7.96 -7.70
CA ASP A 184 -8.80 -8.02 -7.95
C ASP A 184 -8.47 -7.58 -9.39
N ASN A 185 -9.29 -7.96 -10.39
CA ASN A 185 -9.13 -7.50 -11.77
C ASN A 185 -9.35 -5.99 -11.92
N ASP A 186 -10.34 -5.42 -11.23
CA ASP A 186 -10.60 -3.97 -11.26
C ASP A 186 -9.40 -3.20 -10.70
N ARG A 187 -8.83 -3.67 -9.58
CA ARG A 187 -7.61 -3.07 -9.00
C ARG A 187 -6.42 -3.18 -9.93
N ARG A 188 -6.23 -4.34 -10.57
CA ARG A 188 -5.15 -4.53 -11.54
C ARG A 188 -5.30 -3.57 -12.71
N ARG A 189 -6.48 -3.51 -13.33
CA ARG A 189 -6.77 -2.60 -14.45
C ARG A 189 -6.54 -1.15 -14.07
N TYR A 190 -6.97 -0.76 -12.88
CA TYR A 190 -6.76 0.60 -12.38
C TYR A 190 -5.28 0.96 -12.30
N VAL A 191 -4.46 0.12 -11.66
CA VAL A 191 -3.01 0.36 -11.52
C VAL A 191 -2.32 0.35 -12.89
N GLN A 192 -2.69 -0.57 -13.77
CA GLN A 192 -2.15 -0.63 -15.13
C GLN A 192 -2.51 0.60 -15.96
N ALA A 193 -3.76 1.03 -15.91
CA ALA A 193 -4.23 2.18 -16.68
C ALA A 193 -3.63 3.51 -16.21
N GLN A 194 -3.47 3.69 -14.89
CA GLN A 194 -3.04 4.95 -14.31
C GLN A 194 -1.51 5.08 -14.16
N TYR A 195 -0.82 3.96 -13.92
CA TYR A 195 0.61 3.97 -13.57
C TYR A 195 1.47 3.10 -14.50
N HIS A 196 0.86 2.33 -15.40
CA HIS A 196 1.54 1.37 -16.29
C HIS A 196 2.37 0.31 -15.53
N LEU A 197 1.93 -0.06 -14.33
CA LEU A 197 2.58 -0.99 -13.41
C LEU A 197 1.71 -2.24 -13.20
N GLN A 198 2.35 -3.33 -12.77
CA GLN A 198 1.68 -4.56 -12.35
C GLN A 198 1.58 -4.55 -10.81
N PRO A 199 0.37 -4.53 -10.22
CA PRO A 199 0.24 -4.46 -8.77
C PRO A 199 0.76 -5.71 -8.04
N GLU A 200 1.00 -6.80 -8.76
CA GLU A 200 1.60 -8.03 -8.24
C GLU A 200 3.13 -8.01 -8.22
N ASP A 201 3.78 -7.00 -8.83
CA ASP A 201 5.23 -6.87 -8.81
C ASP A 201 5.70 -6.59 -7.37
N PRO A 202 6.50 -7.50 -6.76
CA PRO A 202 6.98 -7.31 -5.39
C PRO A 202 7.89 -6.08 -5.24
N LEU A 203 8.51 -5.59 -6.30
CA LEU A 203 9.37 -4.40 -6.27
C LEU A 203 8.60 -3.10 -6.01
N LEU A 204 7.28 -3.11 -6.14
CA LEU A 204 6.43 -1.98 -5.77
C LEU A 204 6.27 -1.80 -4.26
N TYR A 205 6.71 -2.79 -3.46
CA TYR A 205 6.45 -2.83 -2.03
C TYR A 205 7.74 -2.99 -1.23
N ASP A 206 7.77 -2.42 -0.04
CA ASP A 206 8.87 -2.62 0.90
C ASP A 206 8.67 -3.94 1.68
N VAL A 207 7.40 -4.35 1.90
CA VAL A 207 7.03 -5.62 2.53
C VAL A 207 5.79 -6.23 1.87
N THR A 208 5.79 -7.56 1.73
CA THR A 208 4.61 -8.33 1.34
C THR A 208 4.31 -9.34 2.44
N LEU A 209 3.09 -9.31 2.98
CA LEU A 209 2.69 -10.12 4.13
C LEU A 209 1.48 -10.97 3.80
N ASN A 210 1.59 -12.29 4.13
CA ASN A 210 0.55 -13.28 3.87
C ASN A 210 -0.24 -13.56 5.15
N THR A 211 -1.53 -13.29 5.13
CA THR A 211 -2.45 -13.52 6.26
C THR A 211 -2.96 -14.95 6.37
N ALA A 212 -2.40 -15.90 5.59
CA ALA A 212 -2.80 -17.30 5.66
C ALA A 212 -2.61 -17.92 7.05
N ILE A 213 -1.52 -17.53 7.73
CA ILE A 213 -1.13 -18.08 9.03
C ILE A 213 -0.95 -16.93 10.04
N LEU A 214 -0.40 -15.80 9.59
CA LEU A 214 -0.22 -14.64 10.45
C LEU A 214 -1.57 -14.02 10.82
N SER A 215 -1.76 -13.74 12.10
CA SER A 215 -2.93 -12.98 12.55
C SER A 215 -2.90 -11.55 12.00
N LEU A 216 -4.07 -10.94 11.87
CA LEU A 216 -4.15 -9.54 11.39
C LEU A 216 -3.41 -8.57 12.34
N ASP A 217 -3.39 -8.85 13.65
CA ASP A 217 -2.59 -8.08 14.64
C ASP A 217 -1.09 -8.27 14.43
N GLY A 218 -0.66 -9.51 14.20
CA GLY A 218 0.75 -9.81 13.92
C GLY A 218 1.22 -9.15 12.62
N VAL A 219 0.36 -9.13 11.58
CA VAL A 219 0.66 -8.42 10.32
C VAL A 219 0.76 -6.90 10.57
N ALA A 220 -0.15 -6.33 11.35
CA ALA A 220 -0.10 -4.90 11.69
C ALA A 220 1.18 -4.55 12.46
N GLU A 221 1.61 -5.41 13.39
CA GLU A 221 2.86 -5.25 14.14
C GLU A 221 4.08 -5.29 13.23
N LEU A 222 4.18 -6.30 12.35
CA LEU A 222 5.27 -6.40 11.38
C LEU A 222 5.37 -5.18 10.44
N VAL A 223 4.24 -4.60 10.04
CA VAL A 223 4.23 -3.36 9.25
C VAL A 223 4.78 -2.18 10.06
N CYS A 224 4.40 -2.05 11.34
CA CYS A 224 4.93 -1.01 12.23
C CYS A 224 6.45 -1.17 12.44
N ASP A 225 6.92 -2.40 12.60
CA ASP A 225 8.35 -2.70 12.74
C ASP A 225 9.12 -2.37 11.44
N ALA A 226 8.57 -2.73 10.29
CA ALA A 226 9.14 -2.38 8.99
C ALA A 226 9.24 -0.86 8.81
N LEU A 227 8.22 -0.11 9.23
CA LEU A 227 8.25 1.36 9.21
C LEU A 227 9.39 1.89 10.07
N ALA A 228 9.57 1.36 11.28
CA ALA A 228 10.63 1.76 12.20
C ALA A 228 12.03 1.45 11.62
N GLN A 229 12.20 0.31 10.94
CA GLN A 229 13.45 -0.03 10.27
C GLN A 229 13.72 0.90 9.07
N LYS A 230 12.70 1.19 8.24
CA LYS A 230 12.84 2.11 7.11
C LYS A 230 13.19 3.53 7.57
N ALA A 231 12.58 3.98 8.67
CA ALA A 231 12.88 5.28 9.28
C ALA A 231 14.36 5.47 9.62
N LYS A 232 15.04 4.42 10.11
CA LYS A 232 16.48 4.47 10.44
C LYS A 232 17.35 4.70 9.21
N ARG A 233 16.88 4.34 8.02
CA ARG A 233 17.60 4.44 6.76
C ARG A 233 17.13 5.60 5.86
N LEU A 234 16.23 6.44 6.36
CA LEU A 234 15.62 7.51 5.57
C LEU A 234 16.68 8.50 5.05
N GLN A 235 17.70 8.78 5.85
CA GLN A 235 18.80 9.71 5.52
C GLN A 235 20.01 9.04 4.89
N ALA A 236 20.00 7.71 4.70
CA ALA A 236 21.09 6.99 4.07
C ALA A 236 21.27 7.43 2.61
N SER A 237 22.51 7.61 2.18
CA SER A 237 22.83 7.87 0.78
C SER A 237 22.47 6.68 -0.11
N GLU A 238 22.34 6.89 -1.41
CA GLU A 238 22.05 5.79 -2.34
C GLU A 238 23.11 4.70 -2.33
N ALA A 239 24.37 5.07 -2.12
CA ALA A 239 25.49 4.13 -2.00
C ALA A 239 25.42 3.24 -0.75
N GLU A 240 24.71 3.69 0.29
CA GLU A 240 24.47 2.92 1.52
C GLU A 240 23.21 2.06 1.47
N LEU A 241 22.45 2.14 0.39
CA LEU A 241 21.21 1.37 0.21
C LEU A 241 21.46 0.15 -0.69
N GLY A 242 20.56 -0.81 -0.58
CA GLY A 242 20.60 -2.02 -1.37
C GLY A 242 21.41 -3.15 -0.75
N PRO A 243 21.40 -4.33 -1.37
CA PRO A 243 21.99 -5.55 -0.82
C PRO A 243 23.51 -5.53 -0.77
N VAL A 244 24.16 -4.69 -1.58
CA VAL A 244 25.63 -4.59 -1.64
C VAL A 244 26.21 -3.77 -0.47
N SER A 245 25.37 -2.92 0.14
CA SER A 245 25.81 -2.02 1.21
C SER A 245 26.09 -2.78 2.52
N GLY A 246 27.36 -2.91 2.84
CA GLY A 246 27.81 -3.50 4.11
C GLY A 246 27.71 -5.01 4.20
N MET A 247 27.41 -5.70 3.10
CA MET A 247 27.44 -7.15 3.06
C MET A 247 28.82 -7.66 2.64
N GLY A 248 29.43 -8.49 3.50
CA GLY A 248 30.47 -9.37 3.07
C GLY A 248 29.95 -10.41 2.08
N ARG A 249 30.88 -11.14 1.44
CA ARG A 249 30.52 -12.25 0.53
C ARG A 249 29.55 -13.20 1.22
N TYR A 250 28.46 -13.57 0.54
CA TYR A 250 27.45 -14.48 1.09
C TYR A 250 28.09 -15.84 1.41
N PRO A 251 28.03 -16.33 2.65
CA PRO A 251 28.62 -17.61 3.02
C PRO A 251 27.89 -18.72 2.28
N GLY A 252 28.59 -19.43 1.39
CA GLY A 252 28.03 -20.56 0.62
C GLY A 252 27.65 -20.22 -0.83
N GLU A 253 27.87 -19.02 -1.30
CA GLU A 253 28.01 -18.82 -2.75
C GLU A 253 29.23 -19.61 -3.20
N ALA A 254 28.99 -20.66 -4.00
CA ALA A 254 30.06 -21.36 -4.66
C ALA A 254 30.92 -20.35 -5.41
N GLU A 255 32.23 -20.37 -5.19
CA GLU A 255 33.17 -19.58 -5.97
C GLU A 255 32.85 -19.86 -7.43
N ASP A 256 32.30 -18.85 -8.08
CA ASP A 256 31.97 -18.79 -9.48
C ASP A 256 31.82 -20.14 -10.18
N VAL A 257 30.60 -20.59 -10.41
CA VAL A 257 30.38 -21.62 -11.41
C VAL A 257 31.10 -21.12 -12.67
N PRO A 258 32.21 -21.73 -13.11
CA PRO A 258 32.90 -21.26 -14.29
C PRO A 258 31.90 -21.15 -15.42
N ALA A 259 31.94 -20.05 -16.15
CA ALA A 259 31.06 -19.85 -17.30
C ALA A 259 31.15 -21.12 -18.18
N PRO A 260 30.04 -21.68 -18.66
CA PRO A 260 30.07 -22.83 -19.54
C PRO A 260 31.01 -22.50 -20.70
N GLU A 261 31.95 -23.42 -20.97
CA GLU A 261 32.89 -23.27 -22.08
C GLU A 261 32.08 -22.99 -23.35
N PRO A 262 32.50 -22.02 -24.16
CA PRO A 262 31.83 -21.76 -25.42
C PRO A 262 31.85 -23.06 -26.25
N PRO A 263 30.76 -23.36 -26.97
CA PRO A 263 30.70 -24.56 -27.80
C PRO A 263 31.90 -24.56 -28.74
N PRO A 264 32.54 -25.72 -29.00
CA PRO A 264 33.70 -25.79 -29.87
C PRO A 264 33.36 -25.18 -31.24
N GLU A 265 34.24 -24.27 -31.69
CA GLU A 265 34.08 -23.68 -33.01
C GLU A 265 33.94 -24.79 -34.04
N THR A 266 32.78 -24.86 -34.67
CA THR A 266 32.55 -25.77 -35.76
C THR A 266 33.49 -25.32 -36.91
N GLU A 267 34.56 -26.12 -37.13
CA GLU A 267 35.43 -25.93 -38.29
C GLU A 267 34.53 -25.84 -39.57
N GLN A 268 34.52 -24.68 -40.14
CA GLN A 268 33.89 -24.49 -41.44
C GLN A 268 34.66 -25.36 -42.46
N PRO A 269 34.01 -26.25 -43.21
CA PRO A 269 34.68 -27.00 -44.22
C PRO A 269 35.29 -26.04 -45.25
N ALA A 270 36.59 -26.20 -45.47
CA ALA A 270 37.36 -25.45 -46.42
C ALA A 270 36.64 -25.49 -47.80
N GLN A 271 36.26 -24.31 -48.28
CA GLN A 271 35.74 -24.21 -49.65
C GLN A 271 36.85 -24.60 -50.59
N GLY A 272 36.65 -25.73 -51.24
CA GLY A 272 37.52 -26.24 -52.28
C GLY A 272 37.64 -25.22 -53.42
N GLN A 273 38.86 -24.85 -53.68
CA GLN A 273 39.20 -24.16 -54.94
C GLN A 273 38.89 -25.08 -56.08
N ALA A 274 37.92 -24.75 -56.91
CA ALA A 274 37.71 -25.38 -58.20
C ALA A 274 38.55 -24.56 -59.20
N GLU A 275 39.71 -25.09 -59.56
CA GLU A 275 40.42 -24.73 -60.77
C GLU A 275 39.75 -25.38 -61.99
N ALA A 276 39.52 -24.65 -63.03
CA ALA A 276 39.66 -24.83 -64.48
C ALA A 276 38.56 -24.12 -65.23
#